data_7d8b860f0d6bcee2a086b49514fba4c1
#
_entry.id   7d8b860f0d6bcee2a086b49514fba4c1
#
_cell.length_a   1.000
_cell.length_b   1.000
_cell.length_c   1.000
_cell.angle_alpha   90.00
_cell.angle_beta   90.00
_cell.angle_gamma   90.00
#
_symmetry.space_group_name_H-M   'P 1'
#
loop_
_entity.id
_entity.type
_entity.pdbx_description
1 polymer ?
#
loop_
_entity_poly.entity_id
_entity_poly.type
_entity_poly.pdbx_seq_one_letter_code
_entity_poly.pdbx_strand_id
1 'polypeptide(L)'
;MFNIDAEGWIHGTGSAVFVSPFYDKRQGTSPLDLIVIHNISLPAGVFGTGHVAALFEGRINCSAHPSFESLRGLEVSSHFFIDRNGFIRQFVSTNNRA
;
A
#
# COMPACT_ATOMS: atom_id res chain seq x y z
N MET A 1 -18.89 -7.98 -2.43
CA MET A 1 -17.90 -8.61 -3.34
C MET A 1 -16.96 -7.55 -3.90
N PHE A 2 -15.71 -7.87 -4.07
CA PHE A 2 -14.73 -6.96 -4.65
C PHE A 2 -14.47 -7.29 -6.10
N ASN A 3 -14.15 -6.28 -6.90
CA ASN A 3 -13.66 -6.47 -8.26
C ASN A 3 -12.60 -5.42 -8.59
N ILE A 4 -11.79 -5.73 -9.59
CA ILE A 4 -10.75 -4.82 -10.10
C ILE A 4 -11.19 -4.36 -11.49
N ASP A 5 -11.19 -3.05 -11.73
CA ASP A 5 -11.55 -2.50 -13.04
C ASP A 5 -10.43 -2.61 -14.06
N ALA A 6 -10.68 -2.14 -15.28
CA ALA A 6 -9.70 -2.23 -16.37
C ALA A 6 -8.44 -1.39 -16.13
N GLU A 7 -8.53 -0.35 -15.31
CA GLU A 7 -7.38 0.46 -14.92
C GLU A 7 -6.64 -0.11 -13.70
N GLY A 8 -7.08 -1.24 -13.17
CA GLY A 8 -6.41 -1.95 -12.09
C GLY A 8 -6.78 -1.49 -10.70
N TRP A 9 -7.95 -0.87 -10.51
CA TRP A 9 -8.39 -0.34 -9.21
C TRP A 9 -9.54 -1.15 -8.64
N ILE A 10 -9.52 -1.31 -7.32
CA ILE A 10 -10.51 -2.09 -6.58
C ILE A 10 -11.82 -1.32 -6.39
N HIS A 11 -12.93 -2.06 -6.46
CA HIS A 11 -14.27 -1.60 -6.13
C HIS A 11 -14.92 -2.58 -5.15
N GLY A 12 -15.73 -2.08 -4.25
CA GLY A 12 -16.49 -2.90 -3.31
C GLY A 12 -16.57 -2.26 -1.93
N THR A 13 -17.62 -2.59 -1.19
CA THR A 13 -17.81 -2.15 0.19
C THR A 13 -16.70 -2.76 1.06
N GLY A 14 -16.06 -1.95 1.89
CA GLY A 14 -14.91 -2.38 2.71
C GLY A 14 -13.57 -2.18 2.01
N SER A 15 -13.54 -1.41 0.90
CA SER A 15 -12.32 -1.04 0.22
C SER A 15 -12.31 0.45 -0.12
N ALA A 16 -11.12 0.99 -0.31
CA ALA A 16 -10.92 2.36 -0.79
C ALA A 16 -9.58 2.48 -1.51
N VAL A 17 -9.45 3.50 -2.37
CA VAL A 17 -8.24 3.80 -3.11
C VAL A 17 -7.60 5.07 -2.54
N PHE A 18 -6.29 4.98 -2.26
CA PHE A 18 -5.45 6.10 -1.80
C PHE A 18 -4.19 6.09 -2.65
N VAL A 19 -4.18 6.84 -3.75
CA VAL A 19 -3.11 6.73 -4.75
C VAL A 19 -1.76 7.14 -4.17
N SER A 20 -0.80 6.20 -4.20
CA SER A 20 0.58 6.46 -3.83
C SER A 20 1.34 7.13 -4.98
N PRO A 21 2.27 8.07 -4.70
CA PRO A 21 3.18 8.56 -5.71
C PRO A 21 4.31 7.58 -6.04
N PHE A 22 4.47 6.49 -5.29
CA PHE A 22 5.61 5.57 -5.39
C PHE A 22 5.23 4.33 -6.19
N TYR A 23 5.26 4.47 -7.52
CA TYR A 23 4.98 3.36 -8.43
C TYR A 23 5.74 3.55 -9.75
N ASP A 24 5.92 2.44 -10.47
CA ASP A 24 6.50 2.41 -11.80
C ASP A 24 5.60 1.68 -12.78
N LYS A 25 5.84 1.91 -14.07
CA LYS A 25 5.21 1.08 -15.11
C LYS A 25 5.83 -0.32 -15.12
N ARG A 26 4.98 -1.33 -15.33
CA ARG A 26 5.47 -2.68 -15.58
C ARG A 26 6.21 -2.73 -16.90
N GLN A 27 7.30 -3.50 -16.94
CA GLN A 27 8.04 -3.74 -18.17
C GLN A 27 7.52 -5.02 -18.83
N GLY A 28 7.33 -4.96 -20.16
CA GLY A 28 6.85 -6.11 -20.92
C GLY A 28 5.34 -6.31 -20.82
N THR A 29 4.89 -7.45 -21.32
CA THR A 29 3.47 -7.80 -21.44
C THR A 29 3.10 -9.07 -20.67
N SER A 30 3.94 -9.47 -19.70
CA SER A 30 3.69 -10.67 -18.91
C SER A 30 2.40 -10.54 -18.09
N PRO A 31 1.60 -11.60 -18.00
CA PRO A 31 0.40 -11.58 -17.16
C PRO A 31 0.79 -11.49 -15.67
N LEU A 32 -0.17 -11.07 -14.86
CA LEU A 32 -0.02 -11.11 -13.41
C LEU A 32 -0.17 -12.55 -12.94
N ASP A 33 0.91 -13.17 -12.49
CA ASP A 33 0.94 -14.58 -12.12
C ASP A 33 1.54 -14.84 -10.74
N LEU A 34 1.86 -13.78 -9.97
CA LEU A 34 2.48 -13.90 -8.66
C LEU A 34 1.85 -12.91 -7.68
N ILE A 35 1.51 -13.39 -6.50
CA ILE A 35 1.10 -12.58 -5.36
C ILE A 35 2.17 -12.67 -4.29
N VAL A 36 2.71 -11.54 -3.86
CA VAL A 36 3.70 -11.47 -2.76
C VAL A 36 2.99 -10.92 -1.52
N ILE A 37 3.10 -11.65 -0.41
CA ILE A 37 2.46 -11.29 0.84
C ILE A 37 3.53 -10.92 1.85
N HIS A 38 3.38 -9.71 2.43
CA HIS A 38 4.20 -9.20 3.52
C HIS A 38 3.34 -8.89 4.73
N ASN A 39 3.93 -8.90 5.91
CA ASN A 39 3.33 -8.24 7.06
C ASN A 39 4.07 -6.93 7.35
N ILE A 40 3.34 -5.96 7.89
CA ILE A 40 3.90 -4.67 8.27
C ILE A 40 3.10 -4.07 9.41
N SER A 41 3.79 -3.43 10.35
CA SER A 41 3.18 -2.58 11.35
C SER A 41 4.13 -1.43 11.70
N LEU A 42 3.58 -0.25 11.96
CA LEU A 42 4.37 0.94 12.33
C LEU A 42 3.70 1.65 13.52
N PRO A 43 4.35 1.70 14.68
CA PRO A 43 5.61 1.01 15.04
C PRO A 43 5.45 -0.51 15.04
N ALA A 44 6.56 -1.24 15.04
CA ALA A 44 6.54 -2.70 15.03
C ALA A 44 5.64 -3.27 16.13
N GLY A 45 4.72 -4.16 15.76
CA GLY A 45 3.76 -4.77 16.67
C GLY A 45 2.59 -3.89 17.07
N VAL A 46 2.48 -2.67 16.55
CA VAL A 46 1.38 -1.73 16.82
C VAL A 46 0.53 -1.56 15.57
N PHE A 47 -0.77 -1.74 15.68
CA PHE A 47 -1.70 -1.74 14.56
C PHE A 47 -2.74 -0.63 14.70
N GLY A 48 -3.36 -0.25 13.56
CA GLY A 48 -4.43 0.74 13.56
C GLY A 48 -3.96 2.19 13.71
N THR A 49 -2.68 2.48 13.51
CA THR A 49 -2.12 3.82 13.71
C THR A 49 -2.24 4.75 12.51
N GLY A 50 -2.49 4.21 11.30
CA GLY A 50 -2.47 4.98 10.06
C GLY A 50 -1.07 5.27 9.51
N HIS A 51 -0.01 4.88 10.20
CA HIS A 51 1.37 5.17 9.77
C HIS A 51 1.79 4.37 8.53
N VAL A 52 1.29 3.14 8.37
CA VAL A 52 1.59 2.34 7.18
C VAL A 52 1.03 3.02 5.93
N ALA A 53 -0.24 3.43 5.97
CA ALA A 53 -0.86 4.16 4.87
C ALA A 53 -0.12 5.47 4.60
N ALA A 54 0.26 6.20 5.63
CA ALA A 54 1.01 7.44 5.49
C ALA A 54 2.37 7.22 4.81
N LEU A 55 3.08 6.13 5.15
CA LEU A 55 4.33 5.76 4.50
C LEU A 55 4.12 5.54 3.00
N PHE A 56 3.12 4.74 2.63
CA PHE A 56 2.85 4.39 1.24
C PHE A 56 2.33 5.58 0.42
N GLU A 57 1.74 6.56 1.06
CA GLU A 57 1.26 7.80 0.42
C GLU A 57 2.31 8.93 0.42
N GLY A 58 3.49 8.68 1.00
CA GLY A 58 4.57 9.67 1.03
C GLY A 58 4.38 10.79 2.05
N ARG A 59 3.54 10.59 3.07
CA ARG A 59 3.20 11.62 4.06
C ARG A 59 3.48 11.22 5.50
N ILE A 60 4.29 10.18 5.72
CA ILE A 60 4.58 9.72 7.08
C ILE A 60 5.29 10.81 7.90
N ASN A 61 4.87 10.98 9.15
CA ASN A 61 5.56 11.84 10.11
C ASN A 61 6.67 11.03 10.79
N CYS A 62 7.90 11.18 10.31
CA CYS A 62 9.05 10.45 10.86
C CYS A 62 9.39 10.85 12.29
N SER A 63 8.82 11.94 12.81
CA SER A 63 8.98 12.36 14.20
C SER A 63 7.96 11.72 15.15
N ALA A 64 6.97 10.98 14.62
CA ALA A 64 5.92 10.38 15.45
C ALA A 64 6.42 9.24 16.32
N HIS A 65 7.51 8.60 15.95
CA HIS A 65 8.12 7.51 16.72
C HIS A 65 9.62 7.43 16.42
N PRO A 66 10.49 7.14 17.43
CA PRO A 66 11.93 7.08 17.20
C PRO A 66 12.37 6.09 16.12
N SER A 67 11.67 4.95 16.00
CA SER A 67 11.99 3.94 14.97
C SER A 67 11.72 4.41 13.54
N PHE A 68 10.99 5.51 13.36
CA PHE A 68 10.64 6.02 12.03
C PHE A 68 11.78 6.83 11.39
N GLU A 69 12.83 7.11 12.12
CA GLU A 69 13.96 7.88 11.57
C GLU A 69 14.59 7.17 10.37
N SER A 70 14.65 5.83 10.39
CA SER A 70 15.14 5.02 9.27
C SER A 70 14.23 5.06 8.04
N LEU A 71 13.00 5.53 8.19
CA LEU A 71 12.03 5.65 7.10
C LEU A 71 12.13 6.99 6.36
N ARG A 72 12.89 7.93 6.90
CA ARG A 72 13.03 9.27 6.32
C ARG A 72 13.62 9.19 4.93
N GLY A 73 12.90 9.73 3.94
CA GLY A 73 13.31 9.69 2.54
C GLY A 73 13.06 8.35 1.83
N LEU A 74 12.49 7.36 2.51
CA LEU A 74 12.17 6.08 1.92
C LEU A 74 10.91 6.19 1.04
N GLU A 75 11.01 5.76 -0.21
CA GLU A 75 9.92 5.80 -1.20
C GLU A 75 9.46 4.38 -1.49
N VAL A 76 8.50 3.89 -0.71
CA VAL A 76 7.97 2.53 -0.81
C VAL A 76 6.45 2.53 -0.81
N SER A 77 5.88 1.48 -1.38
CA SER A 77 4.44 1.30 -1.44
C SER A 77 4.10 -0.19 -1.54
N SER A 78 2.81 -0.48 -1.61
CA SER A 78 2.28 -1.78 -1.99
C SER A 78 1.03 -1.57 -2.82
N HIS A 79 0.60 -2.62 -3.54
CA HIS A 79 -0.67 -2.56 -4.26
C HIS A 79 -1.82 -2.47 -3.27
N PHE A 80 -1.85 -3.34 -2.27
CA PHE A 80 -2.92 -3.42 -1.28
C PHE A 80 -2.36 -3.46 0.12
N PHE A 81 -3.12 -2.90 1.06
CA PHE A 81 -2.91 -3.07 2.49
C PHE A 81 -4.25 -3.48 3.12
N ILE A 82 -4.25 -4.64 3.76
CA ILE A 82 -5.43 -5.17 4.46
C ILE A 82 -5.18 -5.02 5.95
N ASP A 83 -6.01 -4.23 6.63
CA ASP A 83 -5.88 -4.01 8.06
C ASP A 83 -6.49 -5.15 8.88
N ARG A 84 -6.37 -5.06 10.19
CA ARG A 84 -6.87 -6.10 11.09
C ARG A 84 -8.39 -6.19 11.15
N ASN A 85 -9.11 -5.22 10.63
CA ASN A 85 -10.56 -5.23 10.49
C ASN A 85 -11.00 -5.79 9.13
N GLY A 86 -10.06 -6.15 8.26
CA GLY A 86 -10.35 -6.65 6.93
C GLY A 86 -10.64 -5.56 5.90
N PHE A 87 -10.44 -4.30 6.25
CA PHE A 87 -10.60 -3.19 5.30
C PHE A 87 -9.41 -3.17 4.34
N ILE A 88 -9.69 -3.03 3.04
CA ILE A 88 -8.68 -3.08 1.98
C ILE A 88 -8.41 -1.66 1.49
N ARG A 89 -7.14 -1.24 1.59
CA ARG A 89 -6.66 0.00 0.98
C ARG A 89 -5.79 -0.36 -0.22
N GLN A 90 -6.08 0.24 -1.37
CA GLN A 90 -5.23 0.10 -2.54
C GLN A 90 -4.46 1.38 -2.79
N PHE A 91 -3.15 1.27 -3.02
CA PHE A 91 -2.27 2.40 -3.22
C PHE A 91 -1.74 2.50 -4.65
N VAL A 92 -1.63 1.38 -5.34
CA VAL A 92 -1.06 1.32 -6.69
C VAL A 92 -1.97 0.45 -7.56
N SER A 93 -2.22 0.91 -8.79
CA SER A 93 -2.96 0.11 -9.76
C SER A 93 -2.28 -1.24 -9.98
N THR A 94 -3.06 -2.31 -10.14
CA THR A 94 -2.52 -3.63 -10.45
C THR A 94 -1.81 -3.66 -11.82
N ASN A 95 -2.05 -2.66 -12.66
CA ASN A 95 -1.36 -2.51 -13.94
C ASN A 95 0.05 -1.93 -13.80
N ASN A 96 0.41 -1.44 -12.63
CA ASN A 96 1.72 -0.84 -12.33
C ASN A 96 2.48 -1.67 -11.29
N ARG A 97 3.77 -1.34 -11.11
CA ARG A 97 4.63 -1.88 -10.05
C ARG A 97 4.57 -0.97 -8.83
N ALA A 98 4.43 -1.59 -7.68
CA ALA A 98 4.53 -0.87 -6.42
C ALA A 98 5.99 -0.73 -5.96
#